data_763ae96d7f8d159d586dd161657a5158
#
_entry.id   763ae96d7f8d159d586dd161657a5158
#
_cell.length_a   1.000
_cell.length_b   1.000
_cell.length_c   1.000
_cell.angle_alpha   90.00
_cell.angle_beta   90.00
_cell.angle_gamma   90.00
#
_symmetry.space_group_name_H-M   'P 1'
#
loop_
_entity.id
_entity.type
_entity.pdbx_description
1 polymer ?
#
loop_
_entity_poly.entity_id
_entity_poly.type
_entity_poly.pdbx_seq_one_letter_code
_entity_poly.pdbx_strand_id
1 'polypeptide(L)'
;MAGAPAYSMVVDPQPQIGAHLSRNSHFKMTAGDVGILRSTILPSFGLYSGLSAATYLAAQATDRAEGKDWLWPSAQVLNAWLTAVGRPMYEHGLTFSDAINTLTWSEKLLLGGVTIWGTRLFARIASRSLVRGKDDSRYDTPKKDPGFWKGAFFKMFLPEAAVLSIIALPYTVPFVASQTTLTLGADTLNAIRALGVGLFSSGFALEVMADSQLERHRQERSDLCRHGVWSIVRHPK
;
A
#
# COMPACT_ATOMS: atom_id res chain seq x y z
N MET A 1 14.84 3.44 -72.77
CA MET A 1 14.00 3.15 -71.61
C MET A 1 14.95 2.73 -70.47
N ALA A 2 15.24 3.65 -69.59
CA ALA A 2 16.17 3.42 -68.46
C ALA A 2 15.36 3.08 -67.22
N GLY A 3 15.61 1.88 -66.63
CA GLY A 3 15.00 1.42 -65.44
C GLY A 3 15.58 2.13 -64.20
N ALA A 4 14.72 2.65 -63.36
CA ALA A 4 15.07 3.27 -62.06
C ALA A 4 15.54 2.22 -61.06
N PRO A 5 16.57 2.50 -60.22
CA PRO A 5 17.02 1.56 -59.18
C PRO A 5 16.01 1.57 -58.01
N ALA A 6 15.66 0.35 -57.57
CA ALA A 6 14.87 0.13 -56.34
C ALA A 6 15.71 0.49 -55.13
N TYR A 7 15.27 1.50 -54.39
CA TYR A 7 15.81 1.79 -53.06
C TYR A 7 15.28 0.74 -52.06
N SER A 8 16.14 -0.15 -51.64
CA SER A 8 15.91 -1.00 -50.49
C SER A 8 16.00 -0.13 -49.20
N MET A 9 14.84 0.08 -48.52
CA MET A 9 14.85 0.62 -47.18
C MET A 9 15.58 -0.36 -46.28
N VAL A 10 16.79 0.03 -45.85
CA VAL A 10 17.43 -0.59 -44.69
C VAL A 10 16.64 -0.15 -43.46
N VAL A 11 15.83 -1.07 -42.94
CA VAL A 11 15.20 -0.89 -41.65
C VAL A 11 16.30 -1.04 -40.61
N ASP A 12 16.65 0.06 -39.98
CA ASP A 12 17.57 0.11 -38.87
C ASP A 12 17.02 -0.79 -37.74
N PRO A 13 17.79 -1.78 -37.22
CA PRO A 13 17.29 -2.62 -36.14
C PRO A 13 17.17 -1.77 -34.86
N GLN A 14 15.96 -1.47 -34.47
CA GLN A 14 15.69 -0.90 -33.17
C GLN A 14 16.46 -1.69 -32.11
N PRO A 15 17.17 -1.04 -31.18
CA PRO A 15 17.86 -1.74 -30.13
C PRO A 15 16.82 -2.50 -29.29
N GLN A 16 16.92 -3.81 -29.30
CA GLN A 16 16.10 -4.71 -28.49
C GLN A 16 16.49 -4.57 -27.02
N ILE A 17 16.15 -3.46 -26.39
CA ILE A 17 16.31 -3.23 -24.94
C ILE A 17 15.40 -4.16 -24.14
N GLY A 18 14.43 -4.82 -24.78
CA GLY A 18 13.49 -5.75 -24.12
C GLY A 18 13.95 -7.21 -23.99
N ALA A 19 15.05 -7.62 -24.61
CA ALA A 19 15.37 -9.05 -24.74
C ALA A 19 16.20 -9.64 -23.58
N HIS A 20 16.72 -8.84 -22.66
CA HIS A 20 17.51 -9.34 -21.53
C HIS A 20 16.79 -9.42 -20.18
N LEU A 21 15.54 -9.00 -20.09
CA LEU A 21 14.71 -9.21 -18.91
C LEU A 21 13.75 -10.37 -19.14
N SER A 22 14.26 -11.52 -19.63
CA SER A 22 13.57 -12.77 -19.50
C SER A 22 13.46 -13.06 -17.99
N ARG A 23 12.29 -12.71 -17.43
CA ARG A 23 11.86 -13.06 -16.07
C ARG A 23 11.62 -14.58 -16.00
N ASN A 24 12.65 -15.37 -16.35
CA ASN A 24 12.66 -16.82 -16.28
C ASN A 24 12.95 -17.28 -14.86
N SER A 25 12.01 -17.01 -13.95
CA SER A 25 11.79 -17.86 -12.81
C SER A 25 10.32 -18.23 -12.82
N HIS A 26 10.02 -19.43 -13.31
CA HIS A 26 8.69 -20.05 -13.19
C HIS A 26 8.38 -20.28 -11.72
N PHE A 27 7.95 -19.22 -11.02
CA PHE A 27 7.46 -19.30 -9.67
C PHE A 27 6.00 -19.74 -9.73
N LYS A 28 5.77 -21.04 -9.59
CA LYS A 28 4.41 -21.59 -9.39
C LYS A 28 4.03 -21.34 -7.93
N MET A 29 3.21 -20.33 -7.68
CA MET A 29 2.63 -20.12 -6.35
C MET A 29 1.60 -21.20 -6.05
N THR A 30 1.92 -22.11 -5.14
CA THR A 30 0.95 -22.93 -4.42
C THR A 30 0.73 -22.32 -3.04
N ALA A 31 -0.50 -22.31 -2.54
CA ALA A 31 -0.79 -21.86 -1.18
C ALA A 31 0.05 -22.69 -0.19
N GLY A 32 0.96 -22.02 0.53
CA GLY A 32 1.93 -22.66 1.43
C GLY A 32 3.36 -22.68 0.91
N ASP A 33 3.63 -22.07 -0.24
CA ASP A 33 4.97 -22.02 -0.79
C ASP A 33 5.89 -21.10 0.03
N VAL A 34 7.04 -21.66 0.42
CA VAL A 34 8.15 -20.93 1.09
C VAL A 34 8.56 -19.68 0.29
N GLY A 35 8.28 -19.65 -1.02
CA GLY A 35 8.51 -18.51 -1.90
C GLY A 35 7.75 -17.25 -1.49
N ILE A 36 6.44 -17.33 -1.17
CA ILE A 36 5.66 -16.16 -0.70
C ILE A 36 6.20 -15.66 0.63
N LEU A 37 6.52 -16.57 1.54
CA LEU A 37 7.09 -16.22 2.83
C LEU A 37 8.38 -15.40 2.63
N ARG A 38 9.31 -15.92 1.82
CA ARG A 38 10.61 -15.29 1.59
C ARG A 38 10.54 -14.04 0.72
N SER A 39 9.71 -14.05 -0.30
CA SER A 39 9.66 -12.96 -1.28
C SER A 39 8.79 -11.77 -0.84
N THR A 40 7.85 -11.97 0.08
CA THR A 40 6.82 -10.99 0.44
C THR A 40 6.67 -10.79 1.94
N ILE A 41 6.36 -11.85 2.71
CA ILE A 41 6.02 -11.73 4.13
C ILE A 41 7.22 -11.28 4.95
N LEU A 42 8.36 -11.96 4.82
CA LEU A 42 9.55 -11.64 5.62
C LEU A 42 10.11 -10.24 5.33
N PRO A 43 10.25 -9.79 4.07
CA PRO A 43 10.66 -8.41 3.78
C PRO A 43 9.69 -7.38 4.34
N SER A 44 8.38 -7.59 4.18
CA SER A 44 7.35 -6.70 4.74
C SER A 44 7.40 -6.68 6.27
N PHE A 45 7.51 -7.84 6.91
CA PHE A 45 7.63 -7.93 8.37
C PHE A 45 8.90 -7.26 8.90
N GLY A 46 10.03 -7.43 8.21
CA GLY A 46 11.27 -6.73 8.53
C GLY A 46 11.13 -5.22 8.46
N LEU A 47 10.53 -4.71 7.37
CA LEU A 47 10.24 -3.29 7.19
C LEU A 47 9.32 -2.76 8.30
N TYR A 48 8.17 -3.41 8.52
CA TYR A 48 7.21 -2.95 9.53
C TYR A 48 7.76 -3.05 10.94
N SER A 49 8.55 -4.08 11.26
CA SER A 49 9.21 -4.21 12.57
C SER A 49 10.22 -3.09 12.81
N GLY A 50 11.01 -2.72 11.78
CA GLY A 50 11.94 -1.61 11.85
C GLY A 50 11.23 -0.26 12.03
N LEU A 51 10.17 0.00 11.25
CA LEU A 51 9.36 1.19 11.39
C LEU A 51 8.64 1.25 12.74
N SER A 52 8.12 0.11 13.22
CA SER A 52 7.49 0.01 14.54
C SER A 52 8.48 0.28 15.67
N ALA A 53 9.72 -0.19 15.55
CA ALA A 53 10.76 0.10 16.53
C ALA A 53 11.11 1.61 16.56
N ALA A 54 11.29 2.23 15.40
CA ALA A 54 11.54 3.67 15.32
C ALA A 54 10.36 4.48 15.88
N THR A 55 9.13 4.11 15.52
CA THR A 55 7.92 4.76 16.03
C THR A 55 7.74 4.55 17.53
N TYR A 56 8.07 3.37 18.05
CA TYR A 56 8.06 3.10 19.51
C TYR A 56 9.04 4.01 20.25
N LEU A 57 10.27 4.15 19.75
CA LEU A 57 11.25 5.05 20.37
C LEU A 57 10.78 6.50 20.38
N ALA A 58 10.21 6.97 19.28
CA ALA A 58 9.63 8.32 19.19
C ALA A 58 8.42 8.48 20.12
N ALA A 59 7.54 7.47 20.19
CA ALA A 59 6.36 7.45 21.06
C ALA A 59 6.76 7.47 22.54
N GLN A 60 7.78 6.71 22.92
CA GLN A 60 8.32 6.71 24.28
C GLN A 60 8.95 8.07 24.64
N ALA A 61 9.72 8.66 23.74
CA ALA A 61 10.36 9.96 23.96
C ALA A 61 9.37 11.12 24.10
N THR A 62 8.23 11.05 23.39
CA THR A 62 7.19 12.08 23.39
C THR A 62 6.04 11.77 24.35
N ASP A 63 6.02 10.61 24.98
CA ASP A 63 4.90 10.03 25.71
C ASP A 63 3.60 10.03 24.92
N ARG A 64 3.68 9.77 23.59
CA ARG A 64 2.50 9.74 22.68
C ARG A 64 2.41 8.39 21.97
N ALA A 65 1.58 7.48 22.49
CA ALA A 65 1.42 6.14 21.93
C ALA A 65 0.67 6.12 20.58
N GLU A 66 -0.08 7.18 20.27
CA GLU A 66 -0.82 7.33 19.00
C GLU A 66 0.07 7.40 17.75
N GLY A 67 1.39 7.56 17.90
CA GLY A 67 2.32 7.52 16.78
C GLY A 67 2.21 6.24 15.95
N LYS A 68 1.81 5.13 16.55
CA LYS A 68 1.55 3.89 15.83
C LYS A 68 0.37 3.99 14.85
N ASP A 69 -0.63 4.82 15.13
CA ASP A 69 -1.77 5.04 14.25
C ASP A 69 -1.35 5.78 12.96
N TRP A 70 -0.30 6.63 13.04
CA TRP A 70 0.30 7.28 11.86
C TRP A 70 1.08 6.28 11.00
N LEU A 71 1.71 5.31 11.66
CA LEU A 71 2.47 4.27 10.99
C LEU A 71 1.56 3.40 10.11
N TRP A 72 0.34 3.15 10.56
CA TRP A 72 -0.57 2.22 9.90
C TRP A 72 -0.75 2.50 8.39
N PRO A 73 -1.20 3.69 7.93
CA PRO A 73 -1.33 3.99 6.53
C PRO A 73 0.00 4.30 5.82
N SER A 74 0.93 5.01 6.48
CA SER A 74 2.19 5.41 5.86
C SER A 74 3.11 4.23 5.56
N ALA A 75 3.16 3.25 6.44
CA ALA A 75 3.96 2.06 6.24
C ALA A 75 3.42 1.19 5.09
N GLN A 76 2.10 1.14 4.86
CA GLN A 76 1.52 0.44 3.72
C GLN A 76 1.94 1.07 2.40
N VAL A 77 1.90 2.41 2.30
CA VAL A 77 2.40 3.14 1.12
C VAL A 77 3.87 2.86 0.90
N LEU A 78 4.69 2.99 1.95
CA LEU A 78 6.13 2.74 1.85
C LEU A 78 6.43 1.30 1.39
N ASN A 79 5.74 0.31 1.96
CA ASN A 79 5.93 -1.09 1.58
C ASN A 79 5.52 -1.35 0.12
N ALA A 80 4.44 -0.76 -0.35
CA ALA A 80 4.01 -0.86 -1.74
C ALA A 80 5.08 -0.30 -2.69
N TRP A 81 5.61 0.89 -2.40
CA TRP A 81 6.67 1.51 -3.21
C TRP A 81 7.99 0.75 -3.16
N LEU A 82 8.40 0.29 -1.98
CA LEU A 82 9.62 -0.51 -1.85
C LEU A 82 9.50 -1.84 -2.60
N THR A 83 8.33 -2.48 -2.55
CA THR A 83 8.13 -3.75 -3.26
C THR A 83 8.01 -3.55 -4.76
N ALA A 84 7.26 -2.54 -5.22
CA ALA A 84 6.99 -2.31 -6.63
C ALA A 84 8.17 -1.68 -7.38
N VAL A 85 8.90 -0.78 -6.73
CA VAL A 85 9.92 0.06 -7.36
C VAL A 85 11.29 -0.13 -6.72
N GLY A 86 11.38 -0.01 -5.40
CA GLY A 86 12.66 -0.07 -4.68
C GLY A 86 13.37 -1.41 -4.86
N ARG A 87 12.63 -2.50 -4.80
CA ARG A 87 13.19 -3.84 -4.97
C ARG A 87 13.76 -4.09 -6.37
N PRO A 88 13.06 -3.80 -7.49
CA PRO A 88 13.65 -3.88 -8.82
C PRO A 88 14.88 -2.98 -9.03
N MET A 89 14.89 -1.79 -8.42
CA MET A 89 16.06 -0.91 -8.45
C MET A 89 17.27 -1.56 -7.77
N TYR A 90 17.06 -2.19 -6.61
CA TYR A 90 18.13 -2.83 -5.86
C TYR A 90 18.59 -4.15 -6.49
N GLU A 91 17.67 -5.04 -6.89
CA GLU A 91 17.99 -6.38 -7.39
C GLU A 91 18.51 -6.36 -8.84
N HIS A 92 18.08 -5.40 -9.66
CA HIS A 92 18.38 -5.34 -11.10
C HIS A 92 19.14 -4.08 -11.52
N GLY A 93 19.48 -3.20 -10.59
CA GLY A 93 20.18 -1.96 -10.89
C GLY A 93 19.39 -0.97 -11.75
N LEU A 94 18.06 -1.08 -11.76
CA LEU A 94 17.20 -0.21 -12.56
C LEU A 94 17.19 1.22 -12.02
N THR A 95 17.02 2.19 -12.93
CA THR A 95 16.67 3.54 -12.51
C THR A 95 15.23 3.59 -12.00
N PHE A 96 14.87 4.63 -11.26
CA PHE A 96 13.49 4.84 -10.80
C PHE A 96 12.49 4.85 -11.97
N SER A 97 12.84 5.54 -13.06
CA SER A 97 11.99 5.60 -14.26
C SER A 97 11.80 4.22 -14.89
N ASP A 98 12.88 3.46 -15.03
CA ASP A 98 12.82 2.12 -15.62
C ASP A 98 12.00 1.18 -14.75
N ALA A 99 12.18 1.22 -13.43
CA ALA A 99 11.38 0.42 -12.49
C ALA A 99 9.87 0.72 -12.61
N ILE A 100 9.49 2.00 -12.73
CA ILE A 100 8.08 2.39 -12.99
C ILE A 100 7.59 1.89 -14.35
N ASN A 101 8.45 1.94 -15.38
CA ASN A 101 8.07 1.53 -16.73
C ASN A 101 7.91 0.01 -16.86
N THR A 102 8.56 -0.79 -16.01
CA THR A 102 8.36 -2.25 -15.99
C THR A 102 7.02 -2.66 -15.40
N LEU A 103 6.34 -1.78 -14.65
CA LEU A 103 5.03 -2.08 -14.07
C LEU A 103 3.96 -2.14 -15.16
N THR A 104 3.13 -3.16 -15.10
CA THR A 104 1.92 -3.25 -15.92
C THR A 104 0.92 -2.16 -15.54
N TRP A 105 -0.06 -1.91 -16.41
CA TRP A 105 -1.16 -0.98 -16.13
C TRP A 105 -1.88 -1.29 -14.82
N SER A 106 -2.18 -2.57 -14.57
CA SER A 106 -2.85 -3.01 -13.34
C SER A 106 -2.00 -2.76 -12.08
N GLU A 107 -0.70 -3.01 -12.16
CA GLU A 107 0.24 -2.74 -11.07
C GLU A 107 0.36 -1.23 -10.80
N LYS A 108 0.38 -0.39 -11.84
CA LYS A 108 0.37 1.07 -11.69
C LYS A 108 -0.91 1.57 -11.03
N LEU A 109 -2.08 1.02 -11.41
CA LEU A 109 -3.36 1.34 -10.75
C LEU A 109 -3.36 0.92 -9.28
N LEU A 110 -2.85 -0.27 -8.98
CA LEU A 110 -2.76 -0.78 -7.62
C LEU A 110 -1.84 0.09 -6.75
N LEU A 111 -0.65 0.40 -7.25
CA LEU A 111 0.30 1.28 -6.56
C LEU A 111 -0.29 2.68 -6.33
N GLY A 112 -0.94 3.25 -7.35
CA GLY A 112 -1.64 4.54 -7.26
C GLY A 112 -2.78 4.51 -6.25
N GLY A 113 -3.60 3.46 -6.26
CA GLY A 113 -4.70 3.27 -5.31
C GLY A 113 -4.23 3.21 -3.86
N VAL A 114 -3.23 2.37 -3.56
CA VAL A 114 -2.64 2.28 -2.22
C VAL A 114 -2.02 3.62 -1.80
N THR A 115 -1.36 4.31 -2.72
CA THR A 115 -0.73 5.60 -2.44
C THR A 115 -1.77 6.68 -2.09
N ILE A 116 -2.81 6.82 -2.90
CA ILE A 116 -3.87 7.82 -2.68
C ILE A 116 -4.59 7.55 -1.37
N TRP A 117 -5.00 6.29 -1.15
CA TRP A 117 -5.69 5.89 0.07
C TRP A 117 -4.82 6.13 1.31
N GLY A 118 -3.59 5.61 1.32
CA GLY A 118 -2.75 5.67 2.50
C GLY A 118 -2.26 7.09 2.81
N THR A 119 -1.93 7.90 1.79
CA THR A 119 -1.55 9.30 1.98
C THR A 119 -2.71 10.13 2.56
N ARG A 120 -3.93 9.93 2.02
CA ARG A 120 -5.12 10.59 2.57
C ARG A 120 -5.39 10.19 4.02
N LEU A 121 -5.36 8.88 4.31
CA LEU A 121 -5.62 8.38 5.66
C LEU A 121 -4.56 8.87 6.65
N PHE A 122 -3.28 8.85 6.25
CA PHE A 122 -2.19 9.42 7.04
C PHE A 122 -2.43 10.90 7.34
N ALA A 123 -2.72 11.71 6.33
CA ALA A 123 -3.00 13.13 6.50
C ALA A 123 -4.18 13.37 7.45
N ARG A 124 -5.23 12.54 7.35
CA ARG A 124 -6.42 12.61 8.22
C ARG A 124 -6.09 12.29 9.69
N ILE A 125 -5.33 11.23 9.92
CA ILE A 125 -4.93 10.81 11.28
C ILE A 125 -3.96 11.85 11.87
N ALA A 126 -2.94 12.25 11.12
CA ALA A 126 -1.93 13.19 11.57
C ALA A 126 -2.53 14.57 11.89
N SER A 127 -3.37 15.12 11.01
CA SER A 127 -4.01 16.43 11.25
C SER A 127 -4.86 16.42 12.53
N ARG A 128 -5.67 15.36 12.75
CA ARG A 128 -6.47 15.24 13.98
C ARG A 128 -5.62 15.12 15.23
N SER A 129 -4.53 14.38 15.17
CA SER A 129 -3.59 14.22 16.26
C SER A 129 -2.86 15.54 16.59
N LEU A 130 -2.40 16.26 15.57
CA LEU A 130 -1.73 17.56 15.74
C LEU A 130 -2.67 18.60 16.34
N VAL A 131 -3.91 18.69 15.85
CA VAL A 131 -4.93 19.63 16.40
C VAL A 131 -5.26 19.28 17.85
N ARG A 132 -5.35 17.99 18.20
CA ARG A 132 -5.62 17.57 19.58
C ARG A 132 -4.48 17.92 20.54
N GLY A 133 -3.24 17.95 20.08
CA GLY A 133 -2.06 18.34 20.86
C GLY A 133 -1.67 17.39 21.99
N LYS A 134 -2.47 16.37 22.28
CA LYS A 134 -2.26 15.34 23.33
C LYS A 134 -2.47 13.95 22.77
N ASP A 135 -2.03 12.93 23.51
CA ASP A 135 -2.22 11.52 23.12
C ASP A 135 -3.70 11.14 23.00
N ASP A 136 -4.00 10.05 22.30
CA ASP A 136 -5.37 9.55 22.20
C ASP A 136 -5.83 8.97 23.55
N SER A 137 -7.04 9.30 23.94
CA SER A 137 -7.63 8.85 25.22
C SER A 137 -7.70 7.32 25.39
N ARG A 138 -7.61 6.56 24.29
CA ARG A 138 -7.49 5.09 24.32
C ARG A 138 -6.26 4.62 25.09
N TYR A 139 -5.21 5.44 25.13
CA TYR A 139 -3.95 5.11 25.82
C TYR A 139 -3.89 5.61 27.25
N ASP A 140 -4.84 6.45 27.73
CA ASP A 140 -4.85 6.98 29.10
C ASP A 140 -4.88 5.88 30.15
N THR A 141 -5.70 4.85 29.96
CA THR A 141 -5.82 3.74 30.91
C THR A 141 -4.60 2.80 30.90
N PRO A 142 -4.11 2.31 29.72
CA PRO A 142 -2.90 1.50 29.67
C PRO A 142 -1.66 2.20 30.23
N LYS A 143 -1.52 3.51 30.01
CA LYS A 143 -0.40 4.32 30.45
C LYS A 143 -0.33 4.57 31.97
N LYS A 144 -1.41 4.25 32.70
CA LYS A 144 -1.39 4.27 34.18
C LYS A 144 -0.48 3.19 34.79
N ASP A 145 -0.17 2.14 34.02
CA ASP A 145 0.82 1.13 34.44
C ASP A 145 2.24 1.71 34.33
N PRO A 146 3.00 1.80 35.46
CA PRO A 146 4.39 2.27 35.41
C PRO A 146 5.30 1.45 34.50
N GLY A 147 4.92 0.19 34.21
CA GLY A 147 5.60 -0.71 33.28
C GLY A 147 5.17 -0.60 31.84
N PHE A 148 4.22 0.29 31.50
CA PHE A 148 3.62 0.38 30.16
C PHE A 148 4.66 0.39 29.03
N TRP A 149 5.59 1.33 29.06
CA TRP A 149 6.59 1.47 28.01
C TRP A 149 7.55 0.28 27.91
N LYS A 150 7.85 -0.40 29.03
CA LYS A 150 8.72 -1.60 29.02
C LYS A 150 8.12 -2.75 28.22
N GLY A 151 6.78 -2.85 28.22
CA GLY A 151 6.07 -3.91 27.52
C GLY A 151 5.42 -3.49 26.22
N ALA A 152 5.25 -2.20 25.97
CA ALA A 152 4.46 -1.68 24.84
C ALA A 152 4.98 -2.13 23.48
N PHE A 153 6.30 -2.19 23.29
CA PHE A 153 6.88 -2.68 22.02
C PHE A 153 6.37 -4.08 21.67
N PHE A 154 6.47 -5.03 22.58
CA PHE A 154 6.07 -6.42 22.33
C PHE A 154 4.56 -6.64 22.36
N LYS A 155 3.82 -5.82 23.11
CA LYS A 155 2.35 -5.99 23.26
C LYS A 155 1.54 -5.22 22.24
N MET A 156 2.10 -4.16 21.63
CA MET A 156 1.36 -3.26 20.75
C MET A 156 2.05 -3.06 19.39
N PHE A 157 3.32 -2.66 19.37
CA PHE A 157 3.99 -2.28 18.13
C PHE A 157 4.42 -3.47 17.28
N LEU A 158 5.01 -4.50 17.86
CA LEU A 158 5.46 -5.69 17.12
C LEU A 158 4.30 -6.56 16.61
N PRO A 159 3.23 -6.84 17.38
CA PRO A 159 2.07 -7.54 16.85
C PRO A 159 1.40 -6.79 15.71
N GLU A 160 1.36 -5.45 15.77
CA GLU A 160 0.85 -4.63 14.67
C GLU A 160 1.68 -4.80 13.40
N ALA A 161 3.02 -4.84 13.50
CA ALA A 161 3.90 -5.13 12.37
C ALA A 161 3.59 -6.48 11.71
N ALA A 162 3.28 -7.52 12.49
CA ALA A 162 2.87 -8.82 11.97
C ALA A 162 1.52 -8.74 11.23
N VAL A 163 0.54 -8.07 11.81
CA VAL A 163 -0.78 -7.87 11.18
C VAL A 163 -0.65 -7.06 9.89
N LEU A 164 0.12 -5.96 9.89
CA LEU A 164 0.37 -5.15 8.70
C LEU A 164 1.02 -5.96 7.57
N SER A 165 1.91 -6.91 7.91
CA SER A 165 2.54 -7.79 6.92
C SER A 165 1.55 -8.71 6.22
N ILE A 166 0.53 -9.18 6.93
CA ILE A 166 -0.55 -10.00 6.37
C ILE A 166 -1.47 -9.14 5.50
N ILE A 167 -1.85 -7.96 6.00
CA ILE A 167 -2.71 -7.00 5.28
C ILE A 167 -2.02 -6.52 3.98
N ALA A 168 -0.69 -6.49 3.94
CA ALA A 168 0.06 -6.10 2.76
C ALA A 168 -0.01 -7.11 1.60
N LEU A 169 -0.30 -8.38 1.85
CA LEU A 169 -0.26 -9.45 0.84
C LEU A 169 -1.07 -9.14 -0.43
N PRO A 170 -2.33 -8.66 -0.37
CA PRO A 170 -3.13 -8.42 -1.56
C PRO A 170 -2.49 -7.45 -2.56
N TYR A 171 -1.69 -6.50 -2.10
CA TYR A 171 -1.04 -5.55 -2.99
C TYR A 171 0.46 -5.81 -3.21
N THR A 172 1.16 -6.51 -2.32
CA THR A 172 2.58 -6.83 -2.52
C THR A 172 2.79 -8.05 -3.41
N VAL A 173 1.94 -9.07 -3.29
CA VAL A 173 2.00 -10.29 -4.11
C VAL A 173 1.97 -9.99 -5.62
N PRO A 174 1.09 -9.13 -6.15
CA PRO A 174 1.09 -8.80 -7.58
C PRO A 174 2.42 -8.25 -8.11
N PHE A 175 3.18 -7.50 -7.30
CA PHE A 175 4.47 -6.96 -7.71
C PHE A 175 5.61 -7.98 -7.72
N VAL A 176 5.44 -9.10 -7.01
CA VAL A 176 6.49 -10.12 -6.83
C VAL A 176 6.19 -11.39 -7.60
N ALA A 177 4.91 -11.72 -7.77
CA ALA A 177 4.49 -12.90 -8.50
C ALA A 177 4.86 -12.77 -9.98
N SER A 178 5.43 -13.83 -10.53
CA SER A 178 5.55 -13.96 -11.98
C SER A 178 4.17 -13.83 -12.61
N GLN A 179 4.06 -13.09 -13.71
CA GLN A 179 2.83 -12.99 -14.49
C GLN A 179 2.44 -14.42 -14.94
N THR A 180 1.71 -15.11 -14.10
CA THR A 180 1.04 -16.34 -14.52
C THR A 180 0.00 -15.90 -15.53
N THR A 181 0.15 -16.30 -16.77
CA THR A 181 -0.85 -16.10 -17.80
C THR A 181 -2.12 -16.82 -17.34
N LEU A 182 -2.99 -16.09 -16.64
CA LEU A 182 -4.35 -16.56 -16.44
C LEU A 182 -4.93 -16.74 -17.84
N THR A 183 -5.33 -17.97 -18.16
CA THR A 183 -5.96 -18.32 -19.43
C THR A 183 -7.39 -17.76 -19.55
N LEU A 184 -7.66 -16.66 -18.85
CA LEU A 184 -8.92 -15.93 -18.94
C LEU A 184 -8.94 -15.08 -20.21
N GLY A 185 -10.05 -15.08 -20.92
CA GLY A 185 -10.26 -14.22 -22.08
C GLY A 185 -10.06 -12.74 -21.71
N ALA A 186 -9.61 -11.94 -22.68
CA ALA A 186 -9.34 -10.51 -22.48
C ALA A 186 -10.55 -9.75 -21.89
N ASP A 187 -11.76 -10.08 -22.34
CA ASP A 187 -12.99 -9.46 -21.84
C ASP A 187 -13.25 -9.76 -20.37
N THR A 188 -13.03 -11.01 -19.95
CA THR A 188 -13.16 -11.41 -18.54
C THR A 188 -12.15 -10.67 -17.65
N LEU A 189 -10.89 -10.56 -18.10
CA LEU A 189 -9.87 -9.81 -17.37
C LEU A 189 -10.21 -8.33 -17.26
N ASN A 190 -10.72 -7.72 -18.32
CA ASN A 190 -11.13 -6.32 -18.31
C ASN A 190 -12.36 -6.10 -17.41
N ALA A 191 -13.31 -7.04 -17.38
CA ALA A 191 -14.46 -6.98 -16.48
C ALA A 191 -14.01 -7.05 -15.00
N ILE A 192 -13.09 -7.96 -14.66
CA ILE A 192 -12.53 -8.08 -13.30
C ILE A 192 -11.79 -6.79 -12.91
N ARG A 193 -10.99 -6.22 -13.80
CA ARG A 193 -10.29 -4.94 -13.56
C ARG A 193 -11.27 -3.78 -13.34
N ALA A 194 -12.29 -3.68 -14.19
CA ALA A 194 -13.34 -2.66 -14.07
C ALA A 194 -14.10 -2.80 -12.75
N LEU A 195 -14.44 -4.03 -12.34
CA LEU A 195 -15.07 -4.31 -11.05
C LEU A 195 -14.16 -3.89 -9.89
N GLY A 196 -12.88 -4.25 -9.93
CA GLY A 196 -11.90 -3.86 -8.90
C GLY A 196 -11.77 -2.34 -8.76
N VAL A 197 -11.62 -1.62 -9.87
CA VAL A 197 -11.58 -0.16 -9.89
C VAL A 197 -12.89 0.43 -9.37
N GLY A 198 -14.04 -0.11 -9.79
CA GLY A 198 -15.36 0.34 -9.34
C GLY A 198 -15.55 0.16 -7.81
N LEU A 199 -15.20 -1.00 -7.29
CA LEU A 199 -15.27 -1.28 -5.84
C LEU A 199 -14.33 -0.39 -5.04
N PHE A 200 -13.08 -0.23 -5.48
CA PHE A 200 -12.14 0.67 -4.82
C PHE A 200 -12.64 2.11 -4.82
N SER A 201 -13.05 2.63 -5.99
CA SER A 201 -13.49 4.02 -6.13
C SER A 201 -14.73 4.31 -5.31
N SER A 202 -15.72 3.40 -5.30
CA SER A 202 -16.94 3.55 -4.50
C SER A 202 -16.65 3.49 -3.00
N GLY A 203 -15.83 2.54 -2.55
CA GLY A 203 -15.42 2.44 -1.15
C GLY A 203 -14.64 3.67 -0.69
N PHE A 204 -13.69 4.12 -1.49
CA PHE A 204 -12.91 5.33 -1.21
C PHE A 204 -13.79 6.60 -1.17
N ALA A 205 -14.73 6.74 -2.10
CA ALA A 205 -15.67 7.85 -2.09
C ALA A 205 -16.57 7.84 -0.85
N LEU A 206 -17.06 6.68 -0.43
CA LEU A 206 -17.83 6.52 0.80
C LEU A 206 -17.01 6.90 2.04
N GLU A 207 -15.75 6.49 2.12
CA GLU A 207 -14.84 6.87 3.21
C GLU A 207 -14.64 8.39 3.26
N VAL A 208 -14.37 9.03 2.10
CA VAL A 208 -14.20 10.49 2.01
C VAL A 208 -15.46 11.22 2.45
N MET A 209 -16.64 10.77 1.99
CA MET A 209 -17.92 11.36 2.37
C MET A 209 -18.21 11.21 3.87
N ALA A 210 -18.00 10.01 4.42
CA ALA A 210 -18.21 9.73 5.83
C ALA A 210 -17.34 10.61 6.72
N ASP A 211 -16.06 10.74 6.38
CA ASP A 211 -15.13 11.60 7.13
C ASP A 211 -15.52 13.08 7.05
N SER A 212 -15.93 13.56 5.88
CA SER A 212 -16.35 14.95 5.69
C SER A 212 -17.64 15.28 6.43
N GLN A 213 -18.62 14.35 6.42
CA GLN A 213 -19.87 14.50 7.16
C GLN A 213 -19.63 14.51 8.68
N LEU A 214 -18.77 13.61 9.17
CA LEU A 214 -18.42 13.56 10.59
C LEU A 214 -17.69 14.83 11.05
N GLU A 215 -16.80 15.35 10.21
CA GLU A 215 -16.08 16.60 10.52
C GLU A 215 -17.02 17.78 10.66
N ARG A 216 -17.90 17.99 9.69
CA ARG A 216 -18.93 19.07 9.74
C ARG A 216 -19.84 18.91 10.94
N HIS A 217 -20.31 17.68 11.21
CA HIS A 217 -21.18 17.41 12.34
C HIS A 217 -20.51 17.77 13.68
N ARG A 218 -19.23 17.46 13.85
CA ARG A 218 -18.47 17.77 15.06
C ARG A 218 -18.22 19.28 15.26
N GLN A 219 -18.19 20.04 14.17
CA GLN A 219 -18.08 21.51 14.26
C GLN A 219 -19.38 22.18 14.68
N GLU A 220 -20.51 21.59 14.32
CA GLU A 220 -21.83 22.17 14.55
C GLU A 220 -22.52 21.59 15.80
N ARG A 221 -22.22 20.35 16.17
CA ARG A 221 -22.94 19.56 17.20
C ARG A 221 -21.98 18.68 17.99
N SER A 222 -22.37 18.37 19.23
CA SER A 222 -21.64 17.48 20.13
C SER A 222 -22.26 16.07 20.23
N ASP A 223 -23.41 15.84 19.59
CA ASP A 223 -24.12 14.57 19.61
C ASP A 223 -23.62 13.58 18.56
N LEU A 224 -24.23 12.39 18.50
CA LEU A 224 -23.83 11.34 17.56
C LEU A 224 -24.29 11.68 16.14
N CYS A 225 -23.36 11.65 15.16
CA CYS A 225 -23.69 11.82 13.75
C CYS A 225 -24.55 10.67 13.24
N ARG A 226 -25.76 10.98 12.77
CA ARG A 226 -26.74 10.02 12.23
C ARG A 226 -27.28 10.41 10.86
N HIS A 227 -26.56 11.28 10.14
CA HIS A 227 -27.00 11.81 8.85
C HIS A 227 -26.16 11.26 7.69
N GLY A 228 -26.74 11.25 6.49
CA GLY A 228 -26.06 10.82 5.27
C GLY A 228 -25.56 9.37 5.36
N VAL A 229 -24.29 9.12 5.10
CA VAL A 229 -23.71 7.78 5.16
C VAL A 229 -23.84 7.14 6.55
N TRP A 230 -23.78 7.95 7.62
CA TRP A 230 -23.91 7.51 9.01
C TRP A 230 -25.34 7.09 9.41
N SER A 231 -26.35 7.38 8.58
CA SER A 231 -27.71 6.86 8.76
C SER A 231 -27.88 5.43 8.26
N ILE A 232 -27.06 5.01 7.29
CA ILE A 232 -27.15 3.71 6.62
C ILE A 232 -26.31 2.66 7.34
N VAL A 233 -25.10 3.02 7.78
CA VAL A 233 -24.17 2.12 8.44
C VAL A 233 -23.57 2.76 9.69
N ARG A 234 -23.36 1.93 10.72
CA ARG A 234 -22.84 2.37 12.02
C ARG A 234 -21.38 2.79 11.97
N HIS A 235 -20.60 2.14 11.11
CA HIS A 235 -19.19 2.38 10.90
C HIS A 235 -18.90 2.39 9.40
N PRO A 236 -19.10 3.53 8.68
CA PRO A 236 -18.97 3.60 7.23
C PRO A 236 -17.50 3.59 6.74
N LYS A 237 -16.55 3.34 7.61
CA LYS A 237 -15.11 3.28 7.32
C LYS A 237 -14.43 2.14 8.06
#